data_3561f975e4023407ada745072fd5cdef
#
_entry.id   3561f975e4023407ada745072fd5cdef
#
_cell.length_a   1.000
_cell.length_b   1.000
_cell.length_c   1.000
_cell.angle_alpha   90.00
_cell.angle_beta   90.00
_cell.angle_gamma   90.00
#
_symmetry.space_group_name_H-M   'P 1'
#
loop_
_entity.id
_entity.type
_entity.pdbx_description
1 polymer ?
#
loop_
_entity_poly.entity_id
_entity_poly.type
_entity_poly.pdbx_seq_one_letter_code
_entity_poly.pdbx_strand_id
1 'polypeptide(L)'
;MYKLLLSMLLVSLSTASVKADALHRNPYQPANSANMQTFGSTSIPIGAYEYCKRYAKRCQYETKASGIQLTRNVWEKIVDVNVSVNSIIRPMTDMEIYGIEERWELPADMGDCEDYVLAKKLELSRFGIPPGALRVTVVYDANDGGHAVLTLVTDRGDFILDNNNNRVLRWQEAELTYVKRQKPGNLLHWESLRPNS
;
A
#
# COMPACT_ATOMS: atom_id res chain seq x y z
N MET A 1 61.85 -29.04 -21.00
CA MET A 1 60.78 -28.21 -21.58
C MET A 1 59.42 -28.79 -21.17
N TYR A 2 58.83 -28.27 -20.11
CA TYR A 2 57.48 -28.66 -19.63
C TYR A 2 56.50 -27.52 -19.99
N LYS A 3 55.51 -27.83 -20.83
CA LYS A 3 54.39 -26.92 -21.14
C LYS A 3 53.31 -27.10 -20.09
N LEU A 4 53.08 -26.07 -19.26
CA LEU A 4 51.90 -25.99 -18.42
C LEU A 4 50.70 -25.60 -19.28
N LEU A 5 49.69 -26.47 -19.31
CA LEU A 5 48.36 -26.17 -19.83
C LEU A 5 47.52 -25.57 -18.69
N LEU A 6 47.21 -24.29 -18.81
CA LEU A 6 46.32 -23.57 -17.91
C LEU A 6 44.88 -23.81 -18.35
N SER A 7 44.14 -24.64 -17.59
CA SER A 7 42.71 -24.91 -17.83
C SER A 7 41.91 -23.77 -17.23
N MET A 8 41.29 -22.93 -18.06
CA MET A 8 40.32 -21.92 -17.64
C MET A 8 38.98 -22.58 -17.34
N LEU A 9 38.64 -22.63 -16.07
CA LEU A 9 37.29 -23.04 -15.64
C LEU A 9 36.35 -21.83 -15.81
N LEU A 10 35.47 -21.87 -16.81
CA LEU A 10 34.36 -20.93 -16.97
C LEU A 10 33.26 -21.29 -15.94
N VAL A 11 33.16 -20.54 -14.90
CA VAL A 11 32.01 -20.60 -13.98
C VAL A 11 30.84 -19.88 -14.62
N SER A 12 29.87 -20.66 -15.09
CA SER A 12 28.56 -20.13 -15.52
C SER A 12 27.77 -19.71 -14.29
N LEU A 13 27.66 -18.40 -14.04
CA LEU A 13 26.69 -17.87 -13.09
C LEU A 13 25.28 -18.09 -13.65
N SER A 14 24.56 -19.05 -13.11
CA SER A 14 23.18 -19.33 -13.45
C SER A 14 22.24 -18.20 -12.97
N THR A 15 21.51 -17.65 -13.90
CA THR A 15 20.46 -16.63 -13.75
C THR A 15 19.18 -17.20 -13.09
N ALA A 16 19.27 -17.60 -11.83
CA ALA A 16 18.11 -18.10 -11.08
C ALA A 16 17.24 -17.00 -10.44
N SER A 17 17.65 -15.71 -10.55
CA SER A 17 16.99 -14.60 -9.85
C SER A 17 15.75 -14.03 -10.55
N VAL A 18 15.47 -14.39 -11.80
CA VAL A 18 14.40 -13.75 -12.59
C VAL A 18 13.01 -14.39 -12.37
N LYS A 19 12.95 -15.62 -11.85
CA LYS A 19 11.66 -16.33 -11.69
C LYS A 19 10.89 -16.01 -10.40
N ALA A 20 11.56 -15.59 -9.33
CA ALA A 20 10.89 -15.25 -8.07
C ALA A 20 10.11 -13.93 -8.16
N ASP A 21 10.63 -12.97 -8.94
CA ASP A 21 10.04 -11.64 -9.10
C ASP A 21 8.74 -11.63 -9.93
N ALA A 22 8.50 -12.66 -10.72
CA ALA A 22 7.32 -12.76 -11.59
C ALA A 22 6.07 -13.30 -10.87
N LEU A 23 6.24 -14.01 -9.75
CA LEU A 23 5.14 -14.66 -9.04
C LEU A 23 4.31 -13.70 -8.18
N HIS A 24 4.87 -12.56 -7.78
CA HIS A 24 4.20 -11.57 -6.93
C HIS A 24 3.72 -10.31 -7.67
N ARG A 25 3.98 -10.21 -8.97
CA ARG A 25 3.47 -9.07 -9.76
C ARG A 25 2.00 -9.25 -10.05
N ASN A 26 1.22 -8.21 -9.75
CA ASN A 26 -0.16 -8.14 -10.23
C ASN A 26 -0.17 -8.21 -11.77
N PRO A 27 -0.68 -9.27 -12.40
CA PRO A 27 -0.62 -9.47 -13.85
C PRO A 27 -1.38 -8.42 -14.65
N TYR A 28 -2.22 -7.62 -13.97
CA TYR A 28 -3.04 -6.59 -14.58
C TYR A 28 -2.43 -5.20 -14.54
N GLN A 29 -1.26 -5.03 -13.89
CA GLN A 29 -0.61 -3.73 -13.77
C GLN A 29 0.65 -3.67 -14.65
N PRO A 30 0.77 -2.65 -15.53
CA PRO A 30 1.96 -2.49 -16.37
C PRO A 30 3.21 -2.29 -15.52
N ALA A 31 4.21 -3.13 -15.71
CA ALA A 31 5.45 -3.13 -14.93
C ALA A 31 6.22 -1.80 -14.96
N ASN A 32 6.04 -1.02 -16.04
CA ASN A 32 6.75 0.24 -16.27
C ASN A 32 5.91 1.47 -15.95
N SER A 33 4.67 1.32 -15.47
CA SER A 33 3.83 2.46 -15.08
C SER A 33 4.30 3.03 -13.75
N ALA A 34 4.54 4.34 -13.68
CA ALA A 34 4.86 5.00 -12.42
C ALA A 34 3.68 4.94 -11.43
N ASN A 35 2.45 5.07 -11.95
CA ASN A 35 1.21 4.96 -11.16
C ASN A 35 0.44 3.69 -11.52
N MET A 36 -0.32 3.15 -10.56
CA MET A 36 -1.20 2.02 -10.78
C MET A 36 -2.33 2.39 -11.75
N GLN A 37 -2.60 1.51 -12.70
CA GLN A 37 -3.74 1.63 -13.62
C GLN A 37 -5.03 1.26 -12.90
N THR A 38 -6.14 1.95 -13.24
CA THR A 38 -7.47 1.68 -12.70
C THR A 38 -8.43 1.21 -13.78
N PHE A 39 -9.38 0.35 -13.41
CA PHE A 39 -10.29 -0.35 -14.33
C PHE A 39 -11.76 -0.08 -14.03
N GLY A 40 -12.07 1.13 -13.57
CA GLY A 40 -13.44 1.55 -13.30
C GLY A 40 -13.87 1.41 -11.84
N SER A 41 -15.13 1.67 -11.56
CA SER A 41 -15.69 1.63 -10.21
C SER A 41 -15.89 0.19 -9.74
N THR A 42 -15.73 -0.03 -8.43
CA THR A 42 -15.92 -1.35 -7.81
C THR A 42 -16.63 -1.22 -6.46
N SER A 43 -16.95 -2.37 -5.85
CA SER A 43 -17.62 -2.44 -4.55
C SER A 43 -16.76 -1.86 -3.42
N ILE A 44 -17.42 -1.21 -2.48
CA ILE A 44 -16.80 -0.74 -1.22
C ILE A 44 -16.50 -1.95 -0.30
N PRO A 45 -15.35 -1.98 0.41
CA PRO A 45 -15.14 -2.91 1.53
C PRO A 45 -16.18 -2.70 2.62
N ILE A 46 -16.65 -3.78 3.25
CA ILE A 46 -17.71 -3.69 4.27
C ILE A 46 -17.24 -2.88 5.47
N GLY A 47 -15.99 -3.04 5.92
CA GLY A 47 -15.42 -2.26 7.02
C GLY A 47 -15.39 -0.76 6.73
N ALA A 48 -15.03 -0.34 5.50
CA ALA A 48 -15.07 1.06 5.08
C ALA A 48 -16.51 1.62 5.09
N TYR A 49 -17.48 0.84 4.63
CA TYR A 49 -18.88 1.25 4.65
C TYR A 49 -19.39 1.45 6.08
N GLU A 50 -19.17 0.49 6.96
CA GLU A 50 -19.59 0.56 8.37
C GLU A 50 -18.85 1.67 9.14
N TYR A 51 -17.56 1.89 8.86
CA TYR A 51 -16.81 3.04 9.38
C TYR A 51 -17.46 4.37 8.99
N CYS A 52 -17.85 4.52 7.74
CA CYS A 52 -18.48 5.74 7.25
C CYS A 52 -19.90 5.95 7.81
N LYS A 53 -20.63 4.90 8.13
CA LYS A 53 -21.89 5.00 8.87
C LYS A 53 -21.68 5.56 10.26
N ARG A 54 -20.61 5.15 10.95
CA ARG A 54 -20.27 5.65 12.29
C ARG A 54 -19.69 7.07 12.25
N TYR A 55 -18.87 7.37 11.23
CA TYR A 55 -18.05 8.59 11.15
C TYR A 55 -18.17 9.31 9.81
N ALA A 56 -19.38 9.67 9.39
CA ALA A 56 -19.64 10.26 8.07
C ALA A 56 -18.74 11.46 7.73
N LYS A 57 -18.44 12.31 8.72
CA LYS A 57 -17.56 13.49 8.54
C LYS A 57 -16.09 13.12 8.25
N ARG A 58 -15.65 11.92 8.59
CA ARG A 58 -14.29 11.43 8.34
C ARG A 58 -14.15 10.78 6.96
N CYS A 59 -15.26 10.52 6.27
CA CYS A 59 -15.27 9.82 5.00
C CYS A 59 -15.37 10.73 3.78
N GLN A 60 -15.79 11.97 3.98
CA GLN A 60 -15.91 12.96 2.91
C GLN A 60 -14.93 14.09 3.17
N TYR A 61 -14.11 14.41 2.18
CA TYR A 61 -13.17 15.52 2.25
C TYR A 61 -13.11 16.21 0.90
N GLU A 62 -13.02 17.53 0.94
CA GLU A 62 -12.70 18.29 -0.24
C GLU A 62 -11.30 17.93 -0.72
N THR A 63 -11.22 17.45 -1.97
CA THR A 63 -9.93 17.19 -2.58
C THR A 63 -9.67 18.17 -3.70
N LYS A 64 -8.74 19.07 -3.46
CA LYS A 64 -8.20 19.95 -4.51
C LYS A 64 -7.12 19.26 -5.34
N ALA A 65 -6.57 18.14 -4.86
CA ALA A 65 -5.50 17.40 -5.53
C ALA A 65 -5.66 15.88 -5.33
N SER A 66 -5.46 15.13 -6.41
CA SER A 66 -5.46 13.66 -6.41
C SER A 66 -4.06 13.05 -6.29
N GLY A 67 -3.02 13.86 -6.24
CA GLY A 67 -1.61 13.53 -6.06
C GLY A 67 -0.82 14.73 -5.56
N ILE A 68 0.45 14.52 -5.21
CA ILE A 68 1.35 15.56 -4.70
C ILE A 68 2.65 15.61 -5.49
N GLN A 69 3.34 16.77 -5.41
CA GLN A 69 4.74 16.88 -5.81
C GLN A 69 5.64 16.32 -4.70
N LEU A 70 6.46 15.32 -5.02
CA LEU A 70 7.31 14.65 -4.06
C LEU A 70 8.64 15.41 -3.90
N THR A 71 8.75 16.19 -2.84
CA THR A 71 10.00 16.86 -2.43
C THR A 71 10.74 16.02 -1.38
N ARG A 72 12.01 16.33 -1.12
CA ARG A 72 12.80 15.68 -0.06
C ARG A 72 12.12 15.79 1.31
N ASN A 73 11.70 16.97 1.71
CA ASN A 73 11.06 17.20 3.01
C ASN A 73 9.75 16.40 3.16
N VAL A 74 8.96 16.37 2.10
CA VAL A 74 7.73 15.54 2.08
C VAL A 74 8.07 14.06 2.19
N TRP A 75 9.11 13.58 1.48
CA TRP A 75 9.55 12.19 1.56
C TRP A 75 10.00 11.79 2.97
N GLU A 76 10.86 12.60 3.59
CA GLU A 76 11.33 12.38 4.96
C GLU A 76 10.14 12.25 5.92
N LYS A 77 9.15 13.16 5.82
CA LYS A 77 7.94 13.08 6.64
C LYS A 77 7.08 11.84 6.40
N ILE A 78 6.98 11.38 5.15
CA ILE A 78 6.24 10.15 4.81
C ILE A 78 6.91 8.94 5.47
N VAL A 79 8.23 8.84 5.39
CA VAL A 79 9.02 7.76 6.01
C VAL A 79 8.86 7.81 7.53
N ASP A 80 9.00 8.99 8.16
CA ASP A 80 8.84 9.18 9.59
C ASP A 80 7.46 8.74 10.08
N VAL A 81 6.40 9.13 9.37
CA VAL A 81 5.02 8.72 9.73
C VAL A 81 4.85 7.21 9.60
N ASN A 82 5.35 6.59 8.51
CA ASN A 82 5.25 5.15 8.35
C ASN A 82 5.92 4.40 9.50
N VAL A 83 7.16 4.74 9.81
CA VAL A 83 7.94 4.12 10.90
C VAL A 83 7.29 4.38 12.26
N SER A 84 6.90 5.64 12.54
CA SER A 84 6.31 6.03 13.82
C SER A 84 5.00 5.30 14.10
N VAL A 85 4.08 5.30 13.13
CA VAL A 85 2.78 4.63 13.27
C VAL A 85 2.98 3.12 13.44
N ASN A 86 3.87 2.50 12.66
CA ASN A 86 4.19 1.08 12.78
C ASN A 86 4.76 0.70 14.16
N SER A 87 5.49 1.63 14.80
CA SER A 87 6.11 1.36 16.10
C SER A 87 5.20 1.64 17.31
N ILE A 88 4.22 2.53 17.16
CA ILE A 88 3.34 2.95 18.27
C ILE A 88 2.13 2.03 18.40
N ILE A 89 1.54 1.62 17.28
CA ILE A 89 0.36 0.75 17.28
C ILE A 89 0.81 -0.69 17.44
N ARG A 90 0.23 -1.39 18.40
CA ARG A 90 0.43 -2.82 18.63
C ARG A 90 -0.50 -3.62 17.71
N PRO A 91 0.02 -4.58 16.93
CA PRO A 91 -0.82 -5.41 16.07
C PRO A 91 -1.78 -6.26 16.90
N MET A 92 -3.06 -6.17 16.59
CA MET A 92 -4.13 -6.95 17.21
C MET A 92 -5.32 -6.97 16.27
N THR A 93 -5.92 -8.15 16.07
CA THR A 93 -7.06 -8.31 15.17
C THR A 93 -8.34 -7.72 15.77
N ASP A 94 -9.28 -7.35 14.91
CA ASP A 94 -10.62 -6.90 15.31
C ASP A 94 -11.37 -7.92 16.19
N MET A 95 -11.16 -9.19 15.89
CA MET A 95 -11.73 -10.27 16.72
C MET A 95 -11.20 -10.24 18.15
N GLU A 96 -9.91 -9.94 18.35
CA GLU A 96 -9.29 -9.85 19.68
C GLU A 96 -9.69 -8.57 20.41
N ILE A 97 -9.87 -7.45 19.69
CA ILE A 97 -10.21 -6.14 20.29
C ILE A 97 -11.70 -6.01 20.54
N TYR A 98 -12.53 -6.38 19.55
CA TYR A 98 -13.97 -6.06 19.53
C TYR A 98 -14.88 -7.29 19.51
N GLY A 99 -14.35 -8.50 19.32
CA GLY A 99 -15.13 -9.74 19.18
C GLY A 99 -15.92 -9.85 17.87
N ILE A 100 -15.52 -9.12 16.83
CA ILE A 100 -16.10 -9.14 15.48
C ILE A 100 -14.99 -9.25 14.44
N GLU A 101 -15.29 -9.74 13.24
CA GLU A 101 -14.26 -10.05 12.23
C GLU A 101 -13.70 -8.82 11.51
N GLU A 102 -14.44 -7.74 11.40
CA GLU A 102 -14.06 -6.55 10.60
C GLU A 102 -14.63 -5.27 11.23
N ARG A 103 -13.76 -4.37 11.66
CA ARG A 103 -14.16 -3.08 12.24
C ARG A 103 -13.08 -2.01 12.06
N TRP A 104 -13.13 -1.29 11.00
CA TRP A 104 -12.28 -0.13 10.79
C TRP A 104 -12.45 0.92 11.89
N GLU A 105 -11.38 1.31 12.54
CA GLU A 105 -11.38 2.33 13.59
C GLU A 105 -10.07 3.16 13.55
N LEU A 106 -10.09 4.38 14.10
CA LEU A 106 -8.83 5.06 14.40
C LEU A 106 -8.26 4.45 15.68
N PRO A 107 -7.10 3.79 15.63
CA PRO A 107 -6.58 3.06 16.76
C PRO A 107 -6.14 4.00 17.89
N ALA A 108 -6.32 3.58 19.14
CA ALA A 108 -5.74 4.24 20.31
C ALA A 108 -4.28 3.80 20.48
N ASP A 109 -4.04 2.49 20.64
CA ASP A 109 -2.75 1.86 20.89
C ASP A 109 -2.62 0.46 20.26
N MET A 110 -3.70 -0.07 19.71
CA MET A 110 -3.75 -1.38 19.04
C MET A 110 -4.72 -1.34 17.86
N GLY A 111 -4.50 -2.20 16.88
CA GLY A 111 -5.33 -2.33 15.68
C GLY A 111 -4.72 -3.26 14.66
N ASP A 112 -5.45 -3.52 13.58
CA ASP A 112 -4.97 -4.30 12.44
C ASP A 112 -4.69 -3.44 11.20
N CYS A 113 -4.57 -4.04 10.03
CA CYS A 113 -3.96 -3.39 8.86
C CYS A 113 -4.66 -2.09 8.44
N GLU A 114 -5.99 -2.05 8.42
CA GLU A 114 -6.75 -0.85 8.02
C GLU A 114 -6.70 0.28 9.06
N ASP A 115 -6.59 -0.06 10.33
CA ASP A 115 -6.46 0.91 11.41
C ASP A 115 -5.12 1.66 11.29
N TYR A 116 -4.02 0.94 10.99
CA TYR A 116 -2.74 1.57 10.65
C TYR A 116 -2.87 2.49 9.43
N VAL A 117 -3.60 2.07 8.40
CA VAL A 117 -3.84 2.88 7.21
C VAL A 117 -4.58 4.17 7.56
N LEU A 118 -5.63 4.08 8.38
CA LEU A 118 -6.40 5.25 8.82
C LEU A 118 -5.54 6.21 9.67
N ALA A 119 -4.70 5.67 10.57
CA ALA A 119 -3.78 6.45 11.39
C ALA A 119 -2.74 7.19 10.53
N LYS A 120 -2.06 6.49 9.62
CA LYS A 120 -1.09 7.09 8.69
C LYS A 120 -1.73 8.17 7.82
N LYS A 121 -2.92 7.89 7.30
CA LYS A 121 -3.68 8.85 6.50
C LYS A 121 -4.02 10.11 7.29
N LEU A 122 -4.43 9.98 8.55
CA LEU A 122 -4.73 11.11 9.42
C LEU A 122 -3.48 11.95 9.70
N GLU A 123 -2.35 11.32 10.08
CA GLU A 123 -1.10 12.02 10.40
C GLU A 123 -0.52 12.75 9.19
N LEU A 124 -0.51 12.11 8.01
CA LEU A 124 -0.05 12.75 6.79
C LEU A 124 -0.97 13.89 6.34
N SER A 125 -2.30 13.75 6.55
CA SER A 125 -3.24 14.84 6.27
C SER A 125 -3.03 16.05 7.20
N ARG A 126 -2.71 15.84 8.48
CA ARG A 126 -2.34 16.90 9.44
C ARG A 126 -1.06 17.62 9.04
N PHE A 127 -0.12 16.93 8.43
CA PHE A 127 1.09 17.50 7.87
C PHE A 127 0.81 18.35 6.60
N GLY A 128 -0.39 18.26 6.02
CA GLY A 128 -0.79 19.04 4.85
C GLY A 128 -0.80 18.26 3.54
N ILE A 129 -0.60 16.94 3.56
CA ILE A 129 -0.78 16.10 2.37
C ILE A 129 -2.28 16.02 2.06
N PRO A 130 -2.72 16.39 0.85
CA PRO A 130 -4.13 16.32 0.49
C PRO A 130 -4.70 14.91 0.68
N PRO A 131 -5.85 14.75 1.36
CA PRO A 131 -6.46 13.43 1.56
C PRO A 131 -6.72 12.66 0.26
N GLY A 132 -6.91 13.36 -0.87
CA GLY A 132 -7.08 12.74 -2.17
C GLY A 132 -5.83 12.07 -2.75
N ALA A 133 -4.64 12.41 -2.25
CA ALA A 133 -3.39 11.72 -2.60
C ALA A 133 -3.14 10.48 -1.71
N LEU A 134 -3.87 10.34 -0.61
CA LEU A 134 -3.74 9.27 0.38
C LEU A 134 -4.90 8.27 0.21
N ARG A 135 -4.63 7.15 -0.44
CA ARG A 135 -5.65 6.19 -0.86
C ARG A 135 -5.57 4.89 -0.05
N VAL A 136 -6.62 4.56 0.68
CA VAL A 136 -6.76 3.22 1.25
C VAL A 136 -6.80 2.21 0.10
N THR A 137 -5.98 1.18 0.16
CA THR A 137 -5.81 0.18 -0.90
C THR A 137 -5.93 -1.22 -0.33
N VAL A 138 -6.84 -2.02 -0.87
CA VAL A 138 -7.00 -3.43 -0.55
C VAL A 138 -6.12 -4.26 -1.46
N VAL A 139 -5.38 -5.16 -0.86
CA VAL A 139 -4.41 -6.04 -1.52
C VAL A 139 -4.53 -7.47 -0.99
N TYR A 140 -3.84 -8.41 -1.62
CA TYR A 140 -3.41 -9.64 -0.97
C TYR A 140 -1.90 -9.57 -0.72
N ASP A 141 -1.47 -10.09 0.41
CA ASP A 141 -0.06 -10.25 0.75
C ASP A 141 0.59 -11.45 0.04
N ALA A 142 1.87 -11.72 0.31
CA ALA A 142 2.61 -12.82 -0.30
C ALA A 142 2.07 -14.22 0.07
N ASN A 143 1.20 -14.33 1.09
CA ASN A 143 0.57 -15.57 1.54
C ASN A 143 -0.90 -15.65 1.09
N ASP A 144 -1.33 -14.80 0.14
CA ASP A 144 -2.72 -14.65 -0.29
C ASP A 144 -3.70 -14.23 0.84
N GLY A 145 -3.18 -13.66 1.94
CA GLY A 145 -3.97 -13.06 3.00
C GLY A 145 -4.54 -11.71 2.57
N GLY A 146 -5.82 -11.46 2.90
CA GLY A 146 -6.42 -10.14 2.72
C GLY A 146 -5.70 -9.10 3.56
N HIS A 147 -5.34 -7.93 2.96
CA HIS A 147 -4.54 -6.92 3.61
C HIS A 147 -4.91 -5.51 3.12
N ALA A 148 -4.65 -4.50 3.95
CA ALA A 148 -4.84 -3.10 3.61
C ALA A 148 -3.53 -2.31 3.75
N VAL A 149 -3.26 -1.44 2.78
CA VAL A 149 -2.11 -0.54 2.78
C VAL A 149 -2.51 0.88 2.41
N LEU A 150 -1.70 1.87 2.76
CA LEU A 150 -1.89 3.22 2.29
C LEU A 150 -1.07 3.45 1.01
N THR A 151 -1.75 3.79 -0.07
CA THR A 151 -1.12 4.28 -1.29
C THR A 151 -1.01 5.80 -1.26
N LEU A 152 0.20 6.32 -1.45
CA LEU A 152 0.46 7.72 -1.70
C LEU A 152 0.66 7.96 -3.19
N VAL A 153 -0.18 8.80 -3.79
CA VAL A 153 -0.08 9.18 -5.21
C VAL A 153 0.79 10.44 -5.36
N THR A 154 1.83 10.34 -6.18
CA THR A 154 2.79 11.44 -6.40
C THR A 154 3.09 11.67 -7.89
N ASP A 155 3.75 12.78 -8.21
CA ASP A 155 4.32 13.08 -9.53
C ASP A 155 5.44 12.12 -9.96
N ARG A 156 5.94 11.28 -9.04
CA ARG A 156 6.99 10.27 -9.27
C ARG A 156 6.47 8.84 -9.21
N GLY A 157 5.16 8.65 -9.17
CA GLY A 157 4.49 7.36 -9.08
C GLY A 157 3.79 7.12 -7.74
N ASP A 158 3.23 5.93 -7.61
CA ASP A 158 2.54 5.50 -6.39
C ASP A 158 3.51 4.82 -5.43
N PHE A 159 3.43 5.20 -4.15
CA PHE A 159 4.23 4.63 -3.06
C PHE A 159 3.33 3.97 -2.03
N ILE A 160 3.82 2.89 -1.44
CA ILE A 160 3.10 2.06 -0.47
C ILE A 160 3.68 2.26 0.93
N LEU A 161 2.80 2.55 1.87
CA LEU A 161 3.05 2.57 3.30
C LEU A 161 2.31 1.38 3.93
N ASP A 162 3.07 0.41 4.40
CA ASP A 162 2.57 -0.86 4.93
C ASP A 162 2.92 -0.99 6.43
N ASN A 163 2.04 -1.55 7.24
CA ASN A 163 2.34 -1.83 8.65
C ASN A 163 3.31 -3.02 8.81
N ASN A 164 3.38 -3.90 7.83
CA ASN A 164 4.31 -5.03 7.80
C ASN A 164 5.70 -4.64 7.29
N ASN A 165 5.89 -3.39 6.82
CA ASN A 165 7.17 -2.92 6.29
C ASN A 165 7.46 -1.47 6.67
N ASN A 166 8.55 -1.23 7.38
CA ASN A 166 8.98 0.13 7.73
C ASN A 166 9.52 0.93 6.53
N ARG A 167 9.88 0.26 5.43
CA ARG A 167 10.29 0.93 4.19
C ARG A 167 9.06 1.39 3.42
N VAL A 168 9.09 2.61 2.93
CA VAL A 168 8.15 3.10 1.94
C VAL A 168 8.64 2.66 0.57
N LEU A 169 7.88 1.82 -0.13
CA LEU A 169 8.27 1.20 -1.39
C LEU A 169 7.48 1.78 -2.56
N ARG A 170 8.02 1.74 -3.77
CA ARG A 170 7.21 1.90 -4.97
C ARG A 170 6.22 0.74 -5.05
N TRP A 171 5.03 0.99 -5.62
CA TRP A 171 4.01 -0.07 -5.71
C TRP A 171 4.50 -1.34 -6.44
N GLN A 172 5.45 -1.19 -7.40
CA GLN A 172 6.03 -2.34 -8.13
C GLN A 172 7.02 -3.16 -7.29
N GLU A 173 7.61 -2.54 -6.26
CA GLU A 173 8.61 -3.15 -5.38
C GLU A 173 7.98 -3.83 -4.15
N ALA A 174 6.72 -3.49 -3.86
CA ALA A 174 5.96 -4.15 -2.81
C ALA A 174 5.42 -5.49 -3.32
N GLU A 175 5.70 -6.56 -2.59
CA GLU A 175 5.26 -7.94 -2.91
C GLU A 175 3.77 -8.12 -2.58
N LEU A 176 2.91 -7.36 -3.29
CA LEU A 176 1.48 -7.27 -3.04
C LEU A 176 0.69 -7.48 -4.33
N THR A 177 -0.46 -8.15 -4.21
CA THR A 177 -1.43 -8.28 -5.29
C THR A 177 -2.55 -7.26 -5.11
N TYR A 178 -2.54 -6.19 -5.92
CA TYR A 178 -3.47 -5.07 -5.81
C TYR A 178 -4.86 -5.44 -6.30
N VAL A 179 -5.90 -5.14 -5.51
CA VAL A 179 -7.30 -5.48 -5.80
C VAL A 179 -8.12 -4.25 -6.15
N LYS A 180 -8.20 -3.32 -5.22
CA LYS A 180 -8.98 -2.08 -5.36
C LYS A 180 -8.43 -1.00 -4.44
N ARG A 181 -8.72 0.27 -4.78
CA ARG A 181 -8.35 1.39 -3.91
C ARG A 181 -9.46 2.43 -3.84
N GLN A 182 -9.41 3.21 -2.80
CA GLN A 182 -10.25 4.38 -2.59
C GLN A 182 -10.06 5.40 -3.72
N LYS A 183 -11.15 5.99 -4.23
CA LYS A 183 -11.10 7.18 -5.11
C LYS A 183 -10.79 8.44 -4.30
N PRO A 184 -10.28 9.52 -4.94
CA PRO A 184 -10.09 10.80 -4.26
C PRO A 184 -11.40 11.32 -3.65
N GLY A 185 -11.33 11.93 -2.47
CA GLY A 185 -12.42 12.71 -1.89
C GLY A 185 -13.46 11.97 -1.08
N ASN A 186 -13.58 10.66 -1.24
CA ASN A 186 -14.60 9.93 -0.51
C ASN A 186 -14.19 8.46 -0.26
N LEU A 187 -14.25 8.03 0.99
CA LEU A 187 -13.98 6.64 1.38
C LEU A 187 -15.08 5.67 0.93
N LEU A 188 -16.25 6.16 0.53
CA LEU A 188 -17.34 5.36 -0.03
C LEU A 188 -17.19 5.07 -1.52
N HIS A 189 -16.22 5.69 -2.20
CA HIS A 189 -16.02 5.50 -3.63
C HIS A 189 -14.71 4.74 -3.90
N TRP A 190 -14.81 3.63 -4.63
CA TRP A 190 -13.70 2.72 -4.90
C TRP A 190 -13.52 2.46 -6.39
N GLU A 191 -12.28 2.22 -6.78
CA GLU A 191 -11.88 1.85 -8.13
C GLU A 191 -11.14 0.52 -8.13
N SER A 192 -11.37 -0.29 -9.16
CA SER A 192 -10.68 -1.56 -9.34
C SER A 192 -9.24 -1.34 -9.80
N LEU A 193 -8.31 -2.12 -9.28
CA LEU A 193 -6.93 -2.25 -9.75
C LEU A 193 -6.73 -3.52 -10.58
N ARG A 194 -7.83 -4.21 -10.90
CA ARG A 194 -7.90 -5.38 -11.78
C ARG A 194 -8.96 -5.12 -12.86
N PRO A 195 -8.81 -5.65 -14.08
CA PRO A 195 -9.88 -5.62 -15.07
C PRO A 195 -11.15 -6.25 -14.50
N ASN A 196 -12.29 -5.70 -14.86
CA ASN A 196 -13.57 -6.35 -14.56
C ASN A 196 -13.64 -7.66 -15.36
N SER A 197 -13.86 -8.76 -14.66
CA SER A 197 -14.16 -10.06 -15.27
C SER A 197 -15.57 -10.09 -15.83
#